data_05ea28aa2c62e24f90e25be01407ad17
#
_entry.id   05ea28aa2c62e24f90e25be01407ad17
#
_cell.length_a   1.000
_cell.length_b   1.000
_cell.length_c   1.000
_cell.angle_alpha   90.00
_cell.angle_beta   90.00
_cell.angle_gamma   90.00
#
_symmetry.space_group_name_H-M   'P 1'
#
loop_
_entity.id
_entity.type
_entity.pdbx_description
1 polymer ?
#
loop_
_entity_poly.entity_id
_entity_poly.type
_entity_poly.pdbx_seq_one_letter_code
_entity_poly.pdbx_strand_id
1 'polypeptide(L)'
;MSDWTEAELLHWDEKIMRVAEDLGLDWFPIDYEIIDYAEMLGAMAYTGLPTHYRHWSYGKEYERTQTLYNMGQTGLPYEMIINSNPSIAYLMRENALHIHVLTMAHCIGHSDFFKNNRMFANTNPENVIDSFKSAGKYVRKLIEDPSIGIDKVEAILDAAHSIKYQVPRFPGIKEKSREQIIQSERNKMKEDASYSPDLARVPLQPEYNLLKFIAENSQRLEEWER
;
A
#
# COMPACT_ATOMS: atom_id res chain seq x y z
N MET A 1 16.09 26.27 -3.49
CA MET A 1 15.01 27.02 -4.16
C MET A 1 14.54 26.14 -5.30
N SER A 2 13.24 25.97 -5.46
CA SER A 2 12.65 25.27 -6.61
C SER A 2 13.05 26.04 -7.89
N ASP A 3 13.35 25.31 -8.96
CA ASP A 3 13.67 25.85 -10.28
C ASP A 3 12.42 26.06 -11.14
N TRP A 4 11.24 26.06 -10.54
CA TRP A 4 9.94 26.17 -11.18
C TRP A 4 9.00 27.13 -10.44
N THR A 5 7.99 27.60 -11.14
CA THR A 5 6.90 28.44 -10.65
C THR A 5 5.56 27.71 -10.81
N GLU A 6 4.57 28.10 -10.01
CA GLU A 6 3.20 27.54 -10.13
C GLU A 6 2.62 27.75 -11.54
N ALA A 7 2.88 28.91 -12.15
CA ALA A 7 2.42 29.19 -13.51
C ALA A 7 3.02 28.24 -14.56
N GLU A 8 4.27 27.81 -14.38
CA GLU A 8 4.91 26.80 -15.25
C GLU A 8 4.27 25.42 -15.04
N LEU A 9 3.97 25.04 -13.81
CA LEU A 9 3.30 23.76 -13.54
C LEU A 9 1.90 23.75 -14.17
N LEU A 10 1.10 24.79 -13.99
CA LEU A 10 -0.23 24.90 -14.61
C LEU A 10 -0.16 24.84 -16.14
N HIS A 11 0.82 25.54 -16.73
CA HIS A 11 1.03 25.49 -18.19
C HIS A 11 1.34 24.06 -18.68
N TRP A 12 2.18 23.32 -17.95
CA TRP A 12 2.50 21.94 -18.31
C TRP A 12 1.33 20.99 -18.07
N ASP A 13 0.58 21.19 -17.00
CA ASP A 13 -0.64 20.42 -16.70
C ASP A 13 -1.64 20.51 -17.86
N GLU A 14 -1.95 21.73 -18.34
CA GLU A 14 -2.82 21.91 -19.50
C GLU A 14 -2.33 21.18 -20.74
N LYS A 15 -1.00 21.18 -21.00
CA LYS A 15 -0.42 20.47 -22.14
C LYS A 15 -0.54 18.94 -21.98
N ILE A 16 -0.27 18.43 -20.78
CA ILE A 16 -0.33 17.02 -20.48
C ILE A 16 -1.77 16.53 -20.63
N MET A 17 -2.75 17.27 -20.08
CA MET A 17 -4.16 16.93 -20.22
C MET A 17 -4.60 16.86 -21.69
N ARG A 18 -4.21 17.80 -22.54
CA ARG A 18 -4.53 17.76 -24.00
C ARG A 18 -3.95 16.53 -24.67
N VAL A 19 -2.69 16.20 -24.39
CA VAL A 19 -2.05 15.00 -24.95
C VAL A 19 -2.74 13.73 -24.45
N ALA A 20 -3.15 13.68 -23.18
CA ALA A 20 -3.86 12.56 -22.59
C ALA A 20 -5.26 12.37 -23.26
N GLU A 21 -5.99 13.47 -23.52
CA GLU A 21 -7.24 13.46 -24.26
C GLU A 21 -7.05 12.95 -25.69
N ASP A 22 -6.03 13.44 -26.40
CA ASP A 22 -5.70 13.00 -27.77
C ASP A 22 -5.35 11.51 -27.82
N LEU A 23 -4.78 10.95 -26.74
CA LEU A 23 -4.49 9.53 -26.59
C LEU A 23 -5.71 8.70 -26.14
N GLY A 24 -6.82 9.34 -25.84
CA GLY A 24 -8.07 8.69 -25.43
C GLY A 24 -8.07 8.19 -24.00
N LEU A 25 -7.26 8.77 -23.11
CA LEU A 25 -7.33 8.49 -21.67
C LEU A 25 -8.59 9.13 -21.07
N ASP A 26 -9.16 8.47 -20.06
CA ASP A 26 -10.34 8.91 -19.33
C ASP A 26 -10.12 8.82 -17.83
N TRP A 27 -9.71 9.91 -17.20
CA TRP A 27 -9.28 9.97 -15.79
C TRP A 27 -10.25 10.76 -14.92
N PHE A 28 -10.14 10.60 -13.59
CA PHE A 28 -10.74 11.54 -12.64
C PHE A 28 -9.93 12.84 -12.62
N PRO A 29 -10.57 14.01 -12.39
CA PRO A 29 -9.84 15.25 -12.12
C PRO A 29 -8.75 15.02 -11.04
N ILE A 30 -7.63 15.71 -11.15
CA ILE A 30 -6.52 15.56 -10.22
C ILE A 30 -6.30 16.88 -9.48
N ASP A 31 -6.31 16.82 -8.15
CA ASP A 31 -5.89 17.91 -7.28
C ASP A 31 -4.43 17.68 -6.89
N TYR A 32 -3.53 18.54 -7.36
CA TYR A 32 -2.12 18.48 -7.03
C TYR A 32 -1.81 19.25 -5.76
N GLU A 33 -1.16 18.59 -4.81
CA GLU A 33 -0.65 19.21 -3.58
C GLU A 33 0.88 19.16 -3.57
N ILE A 34 1.52 20.33 -3.52
CA ILE A 34 2.99 20.44 -3.44
C ILE A 34 3.41 20.37 -1.98
N ILE A 35 4.06 19.30 -1.60
CA ILE A 35 4.47 18.99 -0.22
C ILE A 35 5.98 18.88 -0.09
N ASP A 36 6.50 19.10 1.10
CA ASP A 36 7.92 18.89 1.40
C ASP A 36 8.21 17.43 1.79
N TYR A 37 9.49 17.11 2.00
CA TYR A 37 9.91 15.74 2.30
C TYR A 37 9.31 15.23 3.63
N ALA A 38 9.12 16.08 4.63
CA ALA A 38 8.58 15.68 5.92
C ALA A 38 7.08 15.39 5.83
N GLU A 39 6.37 16.18 5.04
CA GLU A 39 4.96 15.97 4.71
C GLU A 39 4.78 14.68 3.89
N MET A 40 5.69 14.41 2.93
CA MET A 40 5.69 13.15 2.15
C MET A 40 5.89 11.94 3.06
N LEU A 41 6.84 11.98 4.00
CA LEU A 41 7.04 10.94 5.00
C LEU A 41 5.78 10.71 5.85
N GLY A 42 5.10 11.80 6.24
CA GLY A 42 3.81 11.75 6.94
C GLY A 42 2.73 11.08 6.10
N ALA A 43 2.59 11.47 4.84
CA ALA A 43 1.64 10.87 3.91
C ALA A 43 1.92 9.36 3.72
N MET A 44 3.18 8.96 3.58
CA MET A 44 3.59 7.55 3.50
C MET A 44 3.20 6.77 4.76
N ALA A 45 3.42 7.33 5.95
CA ALA A 45 3.07 6.70 7.22
C ALA A 45 1.57 6.40 7.34
N TYR A 46 0.74 7.27 6.79
CA TYR A 46 -0.72 7.11 6.70
C TYR A 46 -1.21 6.44 5.41
N THR A 47 -0.31 5.86 4.62
CA THR A 47 -0.64 5.21 3.34
C THR A 47 -1.31 6.15 2.33
N GLY A 48 -0.94 7.43 2.36
CA GLY A 48 -1.42 8.47 1.47
C GLY A 48 -2.74 9.13 1.86
N LEU A 49 -3.49 8.58 2.81
CA LEU A 49 -4.81 9.12 3.16
C LEU A 49 -4.69 10.38 4.03
N PRO A 50 -5.35 11.50 3.67
CA PRO A 50 -5.21 12.79 4.36
C PRO A 50 -5.88 12.80 5.73
N THR A 51 -6.80 11.85 6.00
CA THR A 51 -7.50 11.72 7.27
C THR A 51 -7.45 10.30 7.77
N HIS A 52 -7.10 10.12 9.05
CA HIS A 52 -6.93 8.81 9.65
C HIS A 52 -7.29 8.84 11.14
N TYR A 53 -7.45 7.66 11.75
CA TYR A 53 -7.55 7.51 13.19
C TYR A 53 -6.17 7.59 13.83
N ARG A 54 -6.15 7.88 15.14
CA ARG A 54 -4.93 7.98 15.92
C ARG A 54 -4.43 6.59 16.32
N HIS A 55 -3.17 6.27 16.00
CA HIS A 55 -2.53 5.03 16.41
C HIS A 55 -1.01 5.18 16.44
N TRP A 56 -0.34 4.60 17.42
CA TRP A 56 1.11 4.70 17.63
C TRP A 56 1.93 4.16 16.44
N SER A 57 1.40 3.16 15.73
CA SER A 57 2.12 2.53 14.62
C SER A 57 2.45 3.49 13.47
N TYR A 58 1.66 4.55 13.28
CA TYR A 58 1.91 5.55 12.23
C TYR A 58 3.15 6.38 12.55
N GLY A 59 3.30 6.83 13.81
CA GLY A 59 4.51 7.54 14.23
C GLY A 59 5.76 6.66 14.14
N LYS A 60 5.65 5.37 14.49
CA LYS A 60 6.74 4.41 14.37
C LYS A 60 7.11 4.16 12.90
N GLU A 61 6.15 4.10 11.99
CA GLU A 61 6.42 3.97 10.55
C GLU A 61 7.07 5.23 9.98
N TYR A 62 6.64 6.40 10.42
CA TYR A 62 7.29 7.66 10.08
C TYR A 62 8.77 7.66 10.46
N GLU A 63 9.09 7.37 11.72
CA GLU A 63 10.47 7.35 12.21
C GLU A 63 11.32 6.28 11.50
N ARG A 64 10.74 5.10 11.26
CA ARG A 64 11.41 4.04 10.52
C ARG A 64 11.79 4.49 9.11
N THR A 65 10.84 5.06 8.38
CA THR A 65 11.05 5.51 6.99
C THR A 65 12.06 6.66 6.95
N GLN A 66 11.94 7.63 7.88
CA GLN A 66 12.90 8.73 8.02
C GLN A 66 14.32 8.23 8.31
N THR A 67 14.46 7.24 9.18
CA THR A 67 15.76 6.64 9.50
C THR A 67 16.37 5.97 8.28
N LEU A 68 15.60 5.17 7.54
CA LEU A 68 16.07 4.50 6.33
C LEU A 68 16.45 5.52 5.24
N TYR A 69 15.68 6.58 5.09
CA TYR A 69 15.99 7.68 4.17
C TYR A 69 17.31 8.38 4.55
N ASN A 70 17.48 8.75 5.83
CA ASN A 70 18.71 9.39 6.32
C ASN A 70 19.96 8.50 6.19
N MET A 71 19.77 7.18 6.24
CA MET A 71 20.83 6.19 6.01
C MET A 71 21.14 5.96 4.52
N GLY A 72 20.38 6.57 3.60
CA GLY A 72 20.48 6.36 2.16
C GLY A 72 20.07 4.96 1.69
N GLN A 73 19.33 4.21 2.51
CA GLN A 73 18.86 2.86 2.19
C GLN A 73 17.54 2.86 1.40
N THR A 74 16.82 3.95 1.42
CA THR A 74 15.59 4.13 0.65
C THR A 74 15.52 5.55 0.10
N GLY A 75 14.90 5.74 -1.07
CA GLY A 75 14.51 7.04 -1.58
C GLY A 75 13.11 7.42 -1.15
N LEU A 76 12.75 8.68 -1.32
CA LEU A 76 11.35 9.11 -1.27
C LEU A 76 10.75 9.03 -2.67
N PRO A 77 9.45 8.76 -2.78
CA PRO A 77 8.75 8.84 -4.07
C PRO A 77 8.71 10.29 -4.56
N TYR A 78 8.70 10.47 -5.87
CA TYR A 78 8.54 11.80 -6.49
C TYR A 78 7.10 12.31 -6.36
N GLU A 79 6.15 11.39 -6.25
CA GLU A 79 4.72 11.63 -6.07
C GLU A 79 4.06 10.51 -5.27
N MET A 80 2.87 10.81 -4.77
CA MET A 80 1.95 9.83 -4.22
C MET A 80 0.54 10.21 -4.65
N ILE A 81 -0.17 9.31 -5.32
CA ILE A 81 -1.54 9.57 -5.77
C ILE A 81 -2.54 8.67 -5.05
N ILE A 82 -3.67 9.25 -4.69
CA ILE A 82 -4.78 8.59 -3.99
C ILE A 82 -5.91 8.34 -4.96
N ASN A 83 -6.43 7.12 -4.96
CA ASN A 83 -7.63 6.75 -5.69
C ASN A 83 -8.87 7.35 -5.04
N SER A 84 -9.14 8.60 -5.38
CA SER A 84 -10.32 9.38 -5.00
C SER A 84 -10.87 10.14 -6.20
N ASN A 85 -12.03 10.75 -6.09
CA ASN A 85 -12.58 11.62 -7.13
C ASN A 85 -12.98 12.97 -6.50
N PRO A 86 -12.24 14.07 -6.78
CA PRO A 86 -11.00 14.13 -7.56
C PRO A 86 -9.86 13.29 -6.96
N SER A 87 -8.94 12.80 -7.79
CA SER A 87 -7.72 12.14 -7.32
C SER A 87 -6.81 13.17 -6.65
N ILE A 88 -6.27 12.86 -5.47
CA ILE A 88 -5.31 13.74 -4.78
C ILE A 88 -3.90 13.24 -5.11
N ALA A 89 -3.07 14.10 -5.66
CA ALA A 89 -1.68 13.78 -5.99
C ALA A 89 -0.71 14.69 -5.22
N TYR A 90 0.04 14.09 -4.29
CA TYR A 90 1.12 14.77 -3.60
C TYR A 90 2.38 14.76 -4.46
N LEU A 91 2.94 15.93 -4.74
CA LEU A 91 4.18 16.09 -5.48
C LEU A 91 5.27 16.68 -4.58
N MET A 92 6.46 16.10 -4.63
CA MET A 92 7.59 16.60 -3.84
C MET A 92 8.05 17.98 -4.32
N ARG A 93 8.09 18.95 -3.43
CA ARG A 93 8.53 20.34 -3.72
C ARG A 93 9.96 20.41 -4.27
N GLU A 94 10.81 19.48 -3.85
CA GLU A 94 12.20 19.38 -4.25
C GLU A 94 12.40 18.82 -5.67
N ASN A 95 11.35 18.34 -6.32
CA ASN A 95 11.42 17.89 -7.70
C ASN A 95 11.79 19.06 -8.63
N ALA A 96 12.70 18.82 -9.55
CA ALA A 96 12.98 19.74 -10.66
C ALA A 96 11.78 19.80 -11.62
N LEU A 97 11.65 20.90 -12.39
CA LEU A 97 10.51 21.10 -13.29
C LEU A 97 10.24 19.87 -14.21
N HIS A 98 11.28 19.33 -14.81
CA HIS A 98 11.13 18.17 -15.72
C HIS A 98 10.63 16.93 -15.00
N ILE A 99 10.96 16.74 -13.72
CA ILE A 99 10.43 15.66 -12.89
C ILE A 99 8.95 15.93 -12.59
N HIS A 100 8.56 17.15 -12.25
CA HIS A 100 7.15 17.49 -12.10
C HIS A 100 6.33 17.18 -13.34
N VAL A 101 6.82 17.55 -14.52
CA VAL A 101 6.14 17.26 -15.79
C VAL A 101 5.95 15.75 -15.99
N LEU A 102 6.97 14.96 -15.72
CA LEU A 102 6.89 13.50 -15.83
C LEU A 102 5.93 12.90 -14.80
N THR A 103 5.99 13.35 -13.54
CA THR A 103 5.14 12.83 -12.47
C THR A 103 3.68 13.24 -12.65
N MET A 104 3.40 14.45 -13.13
CA MET A 104 2.02 14.87 -13.45
C MET A 104 1.43 14.00 -14.57
N ALA A 105 2.17 13.74 -15.64
CA ALA A 105 1.73 12.83 -16.69
C ALA A 105 1.53 11.40 -16.16
N HIS A 106 2.39 10.93 -15.27
CA HIS A 106 2.28 9.65 -14.60
C HIS A 106 1.03 9.56 -13.73
N CYS A 107 0.69 10.62 -12.98
CA CYS A 107 -0.52 10.72 -12.18
C CYS A 107 -1.80 10.61 -13.02
N ILE A 108 -1.83 11.21 -14.22
CA ILE A 108 -2.96 11.04 -15.15
C ILE A 108 -3.12 9.56 -15.53
N GLY A 109 -2.02 8.87 -15.84
CA GLY A 109 -2.06 7.43 -16.12
C GLY A 109 -2.57 6.61 -14.95
N HIS A 110 -2.18 6.95 -13.72
CA HIS A 110 -2.74 6.32 -12.52
C HIS A 110 -4.24 6.59 -12.38
N SER A 111 -4.69 7.83 -12.56
CA SER A 111 -6.09 8.21 -12.42
C SER A 111 -6.97 7.56 -13.47
N ASP A 112 -6.50 7.47 -14.73
CA ASP A 112 -7.16 6.69 -15.79
C ASP A 112 -7.29 5.22 -15.38
N PHE A 113 -6.22 4.64 -14.85
CA PHE A 113 -6.24 3.25 -14.38
C PHE A 113 -7.20 3.04 -13.22
N PHE A 114 -7.28 3.95 -12.25
CA PHE A 114 -8.23 3.89 -11.14
C PHE A 114 -9.68 3.92 -11.64
N LYS A 115 -9.96 4.78 -12.62
CA LYS A 115 -11.30 4.97 -13.15
C LYS A 115 -11.78 3.78 -14.00
N ASN A 116 -10.92 3.22 -14.84
CA ASN A 116 -11.31 2.28 -15.90
C ASN A 116 -10.97 0.82 -15.60
N ASN A 117 -10.08 0.53 -14.66
CA ASN A 117 -9.73 -0.85 -14.36
C ASN A 117 -10.78 -1.53 -13.47
N ARG A 118 -11.25 -2.69 -13.92
CA ARG A 118 -12.25 -3.51 -13.21
C ARG A 118 -11.90 -3.78 -11.74
N MET A 119 -10.63 -3.88 -11.40
CA MET A 119 -10.19 -4.16 -10.02
C MET A 119 -10.47 -2.99 -9.07
N PHE A 120 -10.64 -1.78 -9.60
CA PHE A 120 -10.97 -0.59 -8.84
C PHE A 120 -12.46 -0.22 -8.83
N ALA A 121 -13.31 -0.95 -9.58
CA ALA A 121 -14.74 -0.65 -9.72
C ALA A 121 -15.51 -0.56 -8.38
N ASN A 122 -15.04 -1.26 -7.35
CA ASN A 122 -15.67 -1.31 -6.03
C ASN A 122 -14.94 -0.50 -4.95
N THR A 123 -13.98 0.34 -5.32
CA THR A 123 -13.18 1.12 -4.35
C THR A 123 -13.89 2.38 -3.85
N ASN A 124 -14.99 2.78 -4.53
CA ASN A 124 -15.82 3.93 -4.17
C ASN A 124 -15.03 5.25 -4.03
N PRO A 125 -14.30 5.68 -5.06
CA PRO A 125 -13.41 6.84 -5.00
C PRO A 125 -14.12 8.15 -4.64
N GLU A 126 -15.39 8.28 -4.96
CA GLU A 126 -16.25 9.42 -4.64
C GLU A 126 -16.34 9.73 -3.13
N ASN A 127 -16.30 8.67 -2.30
CA ASN A 127 -16.60 8.78 -0.88
C ASN A 127 -15.43 8.34 0.02
N VAL A 128 -14.28 7.93 -0.54
CA VAL A 128 -13.19 7.36 0.24
C VAL A 128 -12.68 8.33 1.30
N ILE A 129 -12.48 9.60 0.95
CA ILE A 129 -11.97 10.62 1.87
C ILE A 129 -12.95 10.90 3.01
N ASP A 130 -14.23 11.07 2.69
CA ASP A 130 -15.27 11.30 3.72
C ASP A 130 -15.51 10.08 4.59
N SER A 131 -15.38 8.88 4.05
CA SER A 131 -15.47 7.63 4.81
C SER A 131 -14.33 7.54 5.83
N PHE A 132 -13.09 7.81 5.44
CA PHE A 132 -11.94 7.82 6.36
C PHE A 132 -12.04 8.95 7.40
N LYS A 133 -12.48 10.13 7.00
CA LYS A 133 -12.75 11.26 7.91
C LYS A 133 -13.81 10.92 8.96
N SER A 134 -14.88 10.26 8.55
CA SER A 134 -15.96 9.82 9.43
C SER A 134 -15.48 8.73 10.38
N ALA A 135 -14.73 7.74 9.88
CA ALA A 135 -14.12 6.69 10.68
C ALA A 135 -13.13 7.26 11.72
N GLY A 136 -12.27 8.19 11.31
CA GLY A 136 -11.34 8.88 12.22
C GLY A 136 -12.06 9.66 13.34
N LYS A 137 -13.16 10.36 12.99
CA LYS A 137 -14.00 11.05 13.98
C LYS A 137 -14.66 10.07 14.95
N TYR A 138 -15.15 8.94 14.44
CA TYR A 138 -15.77 7.90 15.26
C TYR A 138 -14.76 7.32 16.28
N VAL A 139 -13.58 6.94 15.84
CA VAL A 139 -12.51 6.44 16.72
C VAL A 139 -12.14 7.49 17.78
N ARG A 140 -12.00 8.76 17.40
CA ARG A 140 -11.72 9.85 18.33
C ARG A 140 -12.80 9.98 19.40
N LYS A 141 -14.09 9.90 19.02
CA LYS A 141 -15.21 9.92 19.95
C LYS A 141 -15.14 8.78 20.97
N LEU A 142 -14.75 7.58 20.53
CA LEU A 142 -14.59 6.44 21.46
C LEU A 142 -13.40 6.62 22.41
N ILE A 143 -12.31 7.23 21.97
CA ILE A 143 -11.15 7.55 22.81
C ILE A 143 -11.52 8.59 23.89
N GLU A 144 -12.34 9.57 23.52
CA GLU A 144 -12.79 10.66 24.42
C GLU A 144 -13.91 10.24 25.36
N ASP A 145 -14.57 9.11 25.12
CA ASP A 145 -15.64 8.59 26.00
C ASP A 145 -15.04 8.00 27.28
N PRO A 146 -15.36 8.57 28.49
CA PRO A 146 -14.81 8.09 29.75
C PRO A 146 -15.17 6.63 30.10
N SER A 147 -16.23 6.09 29.52
CA SER A 147 -16.64 4.68 29.72
C SER A 147 -15.83 3.69 28.89
N ILE A 148 -15.19 4.14 27.84
CA ILE A 148 -14.39 3.33 26.92
C ILE A 148 -12.90 3.62 27.14
N GLY A 149 -12.46 4.82 26.77
CA GLY A 149 -11.11 5.30 26.95
C GLY A 149 -10.12 4.79 25.90
N ILE A 150 -8.93 5.38 25.91
CA ILE A 150 -7.88 5.10 24.91
C ILE A 150 -7.39 3.65 24.96
N ASP A 151 -7.23 3.07 26.15
CA ASP A 151 -6.62 1.74 26.30
C ASP A 151 -7.45 0.63 25.63
N LYS A 152 -8.78 0.70 25.75
CA LYS A 152 -9.66 -0.28 25.11
C LYS A 152 -9.69 -0.11 23.59
N VAL A 153 -9.69 1.14 23.11
CA VAL A 153 -9.68 1.44 21.67
C VAL A 153 -8.35 1.00 21.06
N GLU A 154 -7.23 1.30 21.71
CA GLU A 154 -5.89 0.94 21.24
C GLU A 154 -5.72 -0.58 21.20
N ALA A 155 -6.18 -1.32 22.20
CA ALA A 155 -6.13 -2.79 22.19
C ALA A 155 -6.87 -3.41 20.98
N ILE A 156 -8.01 -2.83 20.57
CA ILE A 156 -8.75 -3.29 19.39
C ILE A 156 -8.01 -2.90 18.10
N LEU A 157 -7.46 -1.68 18.02
CA LEU A 157 -6.69 -1.24 16.88
C LEU A 157 -5.42 -2.07 16.71
N ASP A 158 -4.70 -2.37 17.80
CA ASP A 158 -3.54 -3.26 17.80
C ASP A 158 -3.88 -4.65 17.26
N ALA A 159 -5.00 -5.22 17.72
CA ALA A 159 -5.47 -6.51 17.22
C ALA A 159 -5.79 -6.45 15.71
N ALA A 160 -6.48 -5.39 15.25
CA ALA A 160 -6.79 -5.19 13.84
C ALA A 160 -5.53 -5.01 12.99
N HIS A 161 -4.55 -4.23 13.47
CA HIS A 161 -3.26 -4.06 12.79
C HIS A 161 -2.48 -5.38 12.72
N SER A 162 -2.55 -6.23 13.72
CA SER A 162 -1.87 -7.52 13.75
C SER A 162 -2.39 -8.48 12.68
N ILE A 163 -3.70 -8.46 12.42
CA ILE A 163 -4.34 -9.38 11.47
C ILE A 163 -4.52 -8.81 10.05
N LYS A 164 -4.20 -7.53 9.82
CA LYS A 164 -4.52 -6.84 8.55
C LYS A 164 -3.96 -7.54 7.29
N TYR A 165 -2.84 -8.25 7.42
CA TYR A 165 -2.23 -9.00 6.31
C TYR A 165 -2.80 -10.41 6.17
N GLN A 166 -3.60 -10.87 7.13
CA GLN A 166 -4.27 -12.17 7.10
C GLN A 166 -5.69 -12.06 6.52
N VAL A 167 -6.20 -10.84 6.39
CA VAL A 167 -7.55 -10.59 5.86
C VAL A 167 -7.50 -10.40 4.35
N PRO A 168 -8.39 -11.06 3.57
CA PRO A 168 -8.47 -10.88 2.13
C PRO A 168 -8.70 -9.41 1.76
N ARG A 169 -7.94 -8.90 0.80
CA ARG A 169 -8.05 -7.53 0.31
C ARG A 169 -9.38 -7.22 -0.39
N PHE A 170 -9.96 -8.26 -0.98
CA PHE A 170 -11.16 -8.11 -1.81
C PHE A 170 -12.36 -8.74 -1.09
N PRO A 171 -13.39 -7.95 -0.74
CA PRO A 171 -14.64 -8.48 -0.19
C PRO A 171 -15.28 -9.48 -1.16
N GLY A 172 -15.79 -10.59 -0.64
CA GLY A 172 -16.49 -11.61 -1.44
C GLY A 172 -15.61 -12.69 -2.05
N ILE A 173 -14.29 -12.65 -1.87
CA ILE A 173 -13.44 -13.79 -2.15
C ILE A 173 -13.73 -14.84 -1.08
N LYS A 174 -14.32 -15.96 -1.49
CA LYS A 174 -14.44 -17.11 -0.61
C LYS A 174 -13.06 -17.72 -0.39
N GLU A 175 -12.58 -17.67 0.83
CA GLU A 175 -11.37 -18.38 1.19
C GLU A 175 -11.59 -19.89 0.98
N LYS A 176 -10.59 -20.51 0.38
CA LYS A 176 -10.59 -21.97 0.27
C LYS A 176 -10.47 -22.56 1.68
N SER A 177 -11.23 -23.61 1.97
CA SER A 177 -11.04 -24.34 3.21
C SER A 177 -9.61 -24.89 3.29
N ARG A 178 -9.12 -25.15 4.52
CA ARG A 178 -7.80 -25.76 4.72
C ARG A 178 -7.62 -27.04 3.90
N GLU A 179 -8.67 -27.85 3.79
CA GLU A 179 -8.69 -29.08 2.99
C GLU A 179 -8.57 -28.80 1.49
N GLN A 180 -9.26 -27.77 0.99
CA GLN A 180 -9.16 -27.34 -0.40
C GLN A 180 -7.78 -26.78 -0.74
N ILE A 181 -7.14 -26.05 0.19
CA ILE A 181 -5.76 -25.56 0.02
C ILE A 181 -4.80 -26.74 -0.07
N ILE A 182 -4.86 -27.68 0.90
CA ILE A 182 -4.03 -28.87 0.92
C ILE A 182 -4.23 -29.69 -0.36
N GLN A 183 -5.48 -29.86 -0.80
CA GLN A 183 -5.78 -30.61 -2.01
C GLN A 183 -5.26 -29.92 -3.28
N SER A 184 -5.37 -28.59 -3.34
CA SER A 184 -4.86 -27.81 -4.48
C SER A 184 -3.33 -27.88 -4.56
N GLU A 185 -2.65 -27.85 -3.42
CA GLU A 185 -1.19 -27.99 -3.37
C GLU A 185 -0.73 -29.41 -3.72
N ARG A 186 -1.44 -30.42 -3.24
CA ARG A 186 -1.18 -31.82 -3.66
C ARG A 186 -1.35 -32.04 -5.15
N ASN A 187 -2.34 -31.38 -5.76
CA ASN A 187 -2.55 -31.47 -7.19
C ASN A 187 -1.43 -30.78 -7.98
N LYS A 188 -1.02 -29.58 -7.55
CA LYS A 188 0.13 -28.88 -8.15
C LYS A 188 1.41 -29.70 -8.07
N MET A 189 1.68 -30.29 -6.91
CA MET A 189 2.87 -31.13 -6.75
C MET A 189 2.82 -32.42 -7.59
N LYS A 190 1.63 -32.96 -7.87
CA LYS A 190 1.49 -34.09 -8.80
C LYS A 190 1.75 -33.66 -10.25
N GLU A 191 1.32 -32.46 -10.63
CA GLU A 191 1.59 -31.87 -11.93
C GLU A 191 3.09 -31.55 -12.07
N ASP A 192 3.72 -30.96 -11.07
CA ASP A 192 5.16 -30.70 -11.05
C ASP A 192 5.98 -31.98 -10.99
N ALA A 193 5.51 -33.01 -10.28
CA ALA A 193 6.16 -34.32 -10.23
C ALA A 193 6.08 -35.09 -11.57
N SER A 194 5.08 -34.82 -12.39
CA SER A 194 5.04 -35.34 -13.77
C SER A 194 6.07 -34.64 -14.66
N TYR A 195 6.53 -33.44 -14.26
CA TYR A 195 7.51 -32.65 -14.98
C TYR A 195 8.95 -32.87 -14.46
N SER A 196 9.11 -33.28 -13.20
CA SER A 196 10.40 -33.59 -12.58
C SER A 196 10.28 -34.75 -11.57
N PRO A 197 10.66 -35.98 -11.94
CA PRO A 197 10.50 -37.15 -11.12
C PRO A 197 11.20 -37.13 -9.76
N ASP A 198 12.22 -36.25 -9.62
CA ASP A 198 12.98 -36.12 -8.37
C ASP A 198 12.24 -35.32 -7.29
N LEU A 199 11.31 -34.44 -7.67
CA LEU A 199 10.42 -33.72 -6.74
C LEU A 199 9.30 -34.62 -6.16
N ALA A 200 8.96 -35.70 -6.86
CA ALA A 200 7.97 -36.66 -6.38
C ALA A 200 8.39 -37.43 -5.12
N ARG A 201 9.66 -37.34 -4.74
CA ARG A 201 10.23 -38.06 -3.59
C ARG A 201 10.17 -37.27 -2.27
N VAL A 202 9.71 -36.01 -2.29
CA VAL A 202 9.50 -35.23 -1.06
C VAL A 202 8.17 -35.67 -0.44
N PRO A 203 8.17 -36.44 0.65
CA PRO A 203 6.92 -36.86 1.28
C PRO A 203 6.23 -35.65 1.88
N LEU A 204 5.08 -35.28 1.33
CA LEU A 204 4.15 -34.33 1.93
C LEU A 204 3.53 -34.95 3.17
N GLN A 205 4.17 -34.77 4.30
CA GLN A 205 3.54 -35.07 5.57
C GLN A 205 2.53 -33.97 5.91
N PRO A 206 1.28 -34.34 6.28
CA PRO A 206 0.25 -33.35 6.68
C PRO A 206 0.64 -32.53 7.92
N GLU A 207 1.66 -32.94 8.63
CA GLU A 207 2.21 -32.35 9.84
C GLU A 207 3.58 -31.71 9.61
N TYR A 208 3.76 -31.02 8.49
CA TYR A 208 5.00 -30.26 8.29
C TYR A 208 5.08 -29.15 9.33
N ASN A 209 5.71 -29.46 10.44
CA ASN A 209 5.95 -28.51 11.52
C ASN A 209 7.09 -27.60 11.08
N LEU A 210 6.78 -26.31 10.82
CA LEU A 210 7.76 -25.28 10.46
C LEU A 210 8.93 -25.27 11.45
N LEU A 211 8.68 -25.53 12.72
CA LEU A 211 9.71 -25.63 13.77
C LEU A 211 10.68 -26.80 13.55
N LYS A 212 10.18 -27.93 13.02
CA LYS A 212 11.01 -29.09 12.70
C LYS A 212 11.89 -28.81 11.48
N PHE A 213 11.33 -28.14 10.46
CA PHE A 213 12.11 -27.69 9.30
C PHE A 213 13.20 -26.70 9.68
N ILE A 214 12.90 -25.72 10.53
CA ILE A 214 13.87 -24.75 11.03
C ILE A 214 14.96 -25.46 11.85
N ALA A 215 14.59 -26.40 12.73
CA ALA A 215 15.55 -27.14 13.53
C ALA A 215 16.50 -28.02 12.68
N GLU A 216 15.96 -28.71 11.67
CA GLU A 216 16.76 -29.56 10.77
C GLU A 216 17.69 -28.73 9.85
N ASN A 217 17.26 -27.53 9.45
CA ASN A 217 18.11 -26.64 8.64
C ASN A 217 19.08 -25.79 9.49
N SER A 218 18.77 -25.51 10.76
CA SER A 218 19.71 -24.84 11.67
C SER A 218 20.94 -25.72 11.94
N GLN A 219 20.79 -27.02 12.06
CA GLN A 219 21.93 -27.95 12.17
C GLN A 219 22.81 -27.94 10.91
N ARG A 220 22.23 -27.80 9.72
CA ARG A 220 22.98 -27.67 8.46
C ARG A 220 23.75 -26.35 8.35
N LEU A 221 23.19 -25.26 8.89
CA LEU A 221 23.86 -23.96 8.93
C LEU A 221 25.09 -23.98 9.84
N GLU A 222 25.01 -24.66 10.99
CA GLU A 222 26.17 -24.83 11.91
C GLU A 222 27.28 -25.71 11.31
N GLU A 223 26.97 -26.62 10.40
CA GLU A 223 27.96 -27.41 9.65
C GLU A 223 28.63 -26.60 8.52
N TRP A 224 28.00 -25.51 8.07
CA TRP A 224 28.53 -24.62 7.02
C TRP A 224 29.43 -23.51 7.58
N GLU A 225 29.30 -23.20 8.86
CA GLU A 225 30.12 -22.21 9.58
C GLU A 225 31.38 -22.80 10.21
N ARG A 226 31.64 -24.09 10.08
CA ARG A 226 32.87 -24.81 10.52
C ARG A 226 33.78 -25.15 9.33
#